data_e6529cf91641d13ab1cc0ccbbe586bb4
#
_entry.id   e6529cf91641d13ab1cc0ccbbe586bb4
#
_cell.length_a   1.000
_cell.length_b   1.000
_cell.length_c   1.000
_cell.angle_alpha   90.00
_cell.angle_beta   90.00
_cell.angle_gamma   90.00
#
_symmetry.space_group_name_H-M   'P 1'
#
loop_
_entity.id
_entity.type
_entity.pdbx_description
1 polymer ?
#
loop_
_entity_poly.entity_id
_entity_poly.type
_entity_poly.pdbx_seq_one_letter_code
_entity_poly.pdbx_strand_id
1 'polypeptide(L)'
;MLDKLNEFTGSHGQLQRGKGLVTGTIALSLAILCFLGVLAFHFPQYLTTPELRKSYNVDVMRYVLLTALVIAGGLALVNILFNRSRWLASFAFLLVAAAALLGGHKVNVDPNFPDNTPYIGLDWFILDLLGSSLIFIFIEKLFAHRKDQPVFRAEWQTDLHHFIVNHMIVGFVLLATNLLVHKLFGWAANDGVRGWIANLPFWAGVLLIVLVADLVQYWTHRGYHEVPLLWRLHAVHHSVKSMDWMAGARQHILELLITRTLVLAPIYVLGFSKEVIDAYLSLIHI
;
A
#
# COMPACT_ATOMS: atom_id res chain seq x y z
N MET A 1 20.08 -18.64 4.50
CA MET A 1 19.46 -17.35 4.90
C MET A 1 17.94 -17.45 4.84
N LEU A 2 17.36 -17.91 3.72
CA LEU A 2 15.90 -18.16 3.58
C LEU A 2 15.38 -19.20 4.58
N ASP A 3 16.15 -20.26 4.86
CA ASP A 3 15.75 -21.29 5.83
C ASP A 3 15.61 -20.74 7.25
N LYS A 4 16.49 -19.80 7.65
CA LYS A 4 16.40 -19.12 8.97
C LYS A 4 15.23 -18.15 9.04
N LEU A 5 14.85 -17.53 7.93
CA LEU A 5 13.67 -16.68 7.83
C LEU A 5 12.40 -17.54 7.90
N ASN A 6 12.38 -18.68 7.21
CA ASN A 6 11.28 -19.64 7.26
C ASN A 6 11.12 -20.29 8.64
N GLU A 7 12.22 -20.56 9.35
CA GLU A 7 12.20 -21.04 10.74
C GLU A 7 11.66 -19.97 11.71
N PHE A 8 11.93 -18.70 11.43
CA PHE A 8 11.45 -17.57 12.24
C PHE A 8 9.98 -17.21 11.97
N THR A 9 9.53 -17.32 10.72
CA THR A 9 8.18 -16.96 10.28
C THR A 9 7.22 -18.14 10.26
N GLY A 10 7.74 -19.37 10.40
CA GLY A 10 6.93 -20.59 10.46
C GLY A 10 6.07 -20.67 11.73
N SER A 11 4.95 -21.36 11.64
CA SER A 11 3.95 -21.51 12.70
C SER A 11 4.46 -22.12 14.02
N HIS A 12 5.70 -22.62 14.03
CA HIS A 12 6.35 -23.22 15.21
C HIS A 12 7.48 -22.38 15.80
N GLY A 13 7.80 -21.20 15.22
CA GLY A 13 8.80 -20.30 15.74
C GLY A 13 8.31 -19.58 16.99
N GLN A 14 8.45 -20.19 18.18
CA GLN A 14 8.29 -19.46 19.43
C GLN A 14 9.34 -18.37 19.51
N LEU A 15 8.90 -17.11 19.67
CA LEU A 15 9.76 -15.96 19.96
C LEU A 15 10.50 -16.21 21.27
N GLN A 16 11.71 -16.76 21.20
CA GLN A 16 12.52 -17.05 22.40
C GLN A 16 13.15 -15.75 22.89
N ARG A 17 12.79 -15.34 24.11
CA ARG A 17 13.42 -14.20 24.78
C ARG A 17 14.95 -14.41 24.87
N GLY A 18 15.75 -13.35 24.67
CA GLY A 18 17.21 -13.36 24.83
C GLY A 18 18.03 -13.75 23.60
N LYS A 19 17.42 -14.16 22.46
CA LYS A 19 18.17 -14.43 21.22
C LYS A 19 18.41 -13.18 20.35
N GLY A 20 17.83 -12.05 20.69
CA GLY A 20 17.99 -10.80 19.94
C GLY A 20 17.21 -10.73 18.62
N LEU A 21 16.31 -11.69 18.34
CA LEU A 21 15.52 -11.70 17.11
C LEU A 21 14.50 -10.57 17.10
N VAL A 22 13.77 -10.35 18.21
CA VAL A 22 12.74 -9.28 18.30
C VAL A 22 13.38 -7.90 18.16
N THR A 23 14.42 -7.63 18.95
CA THR A 23 15.12 -6.33 18.91
C THR A 23 15.86 -6.11 17.59
N GLY A 24 16.41 -7.18 16.99
CA GLY A 24 17.05 -7.14 15.68
C GLY A 24 16.04 -6.88 14.55
N THR A 25 14.84 -7.46 14.62
CA THR A 25 13.76 -7.20 13.64
C THR A 25 13.27 -5.77 13.75
N ILE A 26 13.03 -5.26 14.97
CA ILE A 26 12.63 -3.87 15.20
C ILE A 26 13.72 -2.90 14.68
N ALA A 27 14.99 -3.17 15.00
CA ALA A 27 16.10 -2.35 14.52
C ALA A 27 16.17 -2.33 12.99
N LEU A 28 16.03 -3.49 12.35
CA LEU A 28 16.05 -3.61 10.88
C LEU A 28 14.85 -2.91 10.23
N SER A 29 13.65 -3.09 10.77
CA SER A 29 12.44 -2.42 10.25
C SER A 29 12.57 -0.90 10.33
N LEU A 30 13.00 -0.37 11.48
CA LEU A 30 13.25 1.06 11.64
C LEU A 30 14.38 1.55 10.72
N ALA A 31 15.46 0.78 10.55
CA ALA A 31 16.55 1.15 9.65
C ALA A 31 16.10 1.21 8.17
N ILE A 32 15.26 0.27 7.74
CA ILE A 32 14.66 0.30 6.40
C ILE A 32 13.79 1.55 6.23
N LEU A 33 12.89 1.84 7.18
CA LEU A 33 12.04 3.03 7.14
C LEU A 33 12.86 4.32 7.11
N CYS A 34 13.92 4.40 7.91
CA CYS A 34 14.83 5.56 7.90
C CYS A 34 15.54 5.72 6.56
N PHE A 35 16.06 4.63 5.99
CA PHE A 35 16.74 4.67 4.70
C PHE A 35 15.79 5.12 3.59
N LEU A 36 14.56 4.57 3.54
CA LEU A 36 13.54 4.99 2.60
C LEU A 36 13.10 6.44 2.83
N GLY A 37 13.03 6.90 4.07
CA GLY A 37 12.77 8.30 4.42
C GLY A 37 13.84 9.26 3.91
N VAL A 38 15.13 8.89 4.01
CA VAL A 38 16.23 9.67 3.44
C VAL A 38 16.14 9.72 1.93
N LEU A 39 15.84 8.60 1.28
CA LEU A 39 15.60 8.58 -0.18
C LEU A 39 14.40 9.43 -0.57
N ALA A 40 13.33 9.45 0.22
CA ALA A 40 12.18 10.30 -0.02
C ALA A 40 12.51 11.79 0.13
N PHE A 41 13.48 12.17 0.97
CA PHE A 41 13.99 13.54 1.04
C PHE A 41 14.82 13.92 -0.20
N HIS A 42 15.58 12.98 -0.78
CA HIS A 42 16.31 13.22 -2.02
C HIS A 42 15.41 13.29 -3.26
N PHE A 43 14.36 12.47 -3.29
CA PHE A 43 13.50 12.31 -4.45
C PHE A 43 12.01 12.45 -4.10
N PRO A 44 11.58 13.57 -3.46
CA PRO A 44 10.22 13.72 -2.95
C PRO A 44 9.18 13.64 -4.07
N GLN A 45 9.50 14.15 -5.27
CA GLN A 45 8.61 14.15 -6.42
C GLN A 45 8.24 12.73 -6.91
N TYR A 46 9.14 11.75 -6.72
CA TYR A 46 8.93 10.38 -7.19
C TYR A 46 8.45 9.44 -6.09
N LEU A 47 8.86 9.68 -4.85
CA LEU A 47 8.66 8.73 -3.76
C LEU A 47 7.50 9.09 -2.83
N THR A 48 7.03 10.34 -2.85
CA THR A 48 5.93 10.78 -1.99
C THR A 48 4.67 11.11 -2.78
N THR A 49 3.52 10.93 -2.13
CA THR A 49 2.20 11.26 -2.67
C THR A 49 1.98 12.77 -2.67
N PRO A 50 1.54 13.41 -3.76
CA PRO A 50 1.39 14.86 -3.84
C PRO A 50 0.49 15.46 -2.75
N GLU A 51 -0.60 14.79 -2.40
CA GLU A 51 -1.55 15.22 -1.38
C GLU A 51 -0.90 15.19 0.02
N LEU A 52 -0.23 14.09 0.37
CA LEU A 52 0.45 13.96 1.65
C LEU A 52 1.64 14.90 1.76
N ARG A 53 2.38 15.09 0.69
CA ARG A 53 3.54 16.01 0.62
C ARG A 53 3.17 17.44 1.04
N LYS A 54 1.99 17.91 0.64
CA LYS A 54 1.47 19.25 1.05
C LYS A 54 1.19 19.35 2.54
N SER A 55 0.92 18.24 3.21
CA SER A 55 0.60 18.17 4.63
C SER A 55 1.85 18.01 5.52
N TYR A 56 2.99 17.62 4.94
CA TYR A 56 4.20 17.37 5.73
C TYR A 56 4.90 18.68 6.14
N ASN A 57 5.10 18.82 7.44
CA ASN A 57 6.06 19.78 7.95
C ASN A 57 7.46 19.15 7.88
N VAL A 58 8.30 19.64 6.97
CA VAL A 58 9.65 19.10 6.70
C VAL A 58 10.52 19.10 7.95
N ASP A 59 10.45 20.15 8.79
CA ASP A 59 11.26 20.23 10.01
C ASP A 59 10.84 19.18 11.03
N VAL A 60 9.54 18.96 11.21
CA VAL A 60 9.02 17.88 12.05
C VAL A 60 9.50 16.52 11.52
N MET A 61 9.41 16.29 10.21
CA MET A 61 9.88 15.03 9.60
C MET A 61 11.39 14.83 9.79
N ARG A 62 12.19 15.88 9.78
CA ARG A 62 13.64 15.83 10.09
C ARG A 62 13.90 15.34 11.51
N TYR A 63 13.16 15.87 12.49
CA TYR A 63 13.29 15.42 13.89
C TYR A 63 12.83 13.98 14.09
N VAL A 64 11.73 13.59 13.46
CA VAL A 64 11.24 12.20 13.47
C VAL A 64 12.29 11.27 12.89
N LEU A 65 12.84 11.61 11.72
CA LEU A 65 13.88 10.82 11.05
C LEU A 65 15.16 10.72 11.88
N LEU A 66 15.63 11.83 12.48
CA LEU A 66 16.78 11.83 13.37
C LEU A 66 16.56 10.89 14.57
N THR A 67 15.42 11.03 15.22
CA THR A 67 15.07 10.20 16.39
C THR A 67 15.01 8.71 16.00
N ALA A 68 14.38 8.39 14.87
CA ALA A 68 14.29 7.03 14.37
C ALA A 68 15.68 6.46 14.01
N LEU A 69 16.56 7.23 13.37
CA LEU A 69 17.95 6.82 13.07
C LEU A 69 18.75 6.52 14.33
N VAL A 70 18.63 7.37 15.37
CA VAL A 70 19.31 7.16 16.66
C VAL A 70 18.79 5.90 17.35
N ILE A 71 17.48 5.69 17.38
CA ILE A 71 16.86 4.49 17.96
C ILE A 71 17.28 3.25 17.19
N ALA A 72 17.16 3.25 15.86
CA ALA A 72 17.53 2.10 15.03
C ALA A 72 19.01 1.74 15.18
N GLY A 73 19.91 2.74 15.14
CA GLY A 73 21.35 2.56 15.33
C GLY A 73 21.71 2.06 16.73
N GLY A 74 21.08 2.62 17.76
CA GLY A 74 21.25 2.20 19.15
C GLY A 74 20.81 0.76 19.38
N LEU A 75 19.61 0.40 18.92
CA LEU A 75 19.11 -0.99 18.99
C LEU A 75 19.99 -1.96 18.20
N ALA A 76 20.47 -1.57 17.02
CA ALA A 76 21.38 -2.39 16.23
C ALA A 76 22.70 -2.62 16.97
N LEU A 77 23.32 -1.58 17.52
CA LEU A 77 24.56 -1.68 18.30
C LEU A 77 24.40 -2.56 19.54
N VAL A 78 23.36 -2.32 20.34
CA VAL A 78 23.08 -3.15 21.53
C VAL A 78 22.91 -4.61 21.12
N ASN A 79 22.22 -4.87 20.02
CA ASN A 79 21.99 -6.24 19.55
C ASN A 79 23.28 -6.90 19.03
N ILE A 80 24.16 -6.16 18.35
CA ILE A 80 25.47 -6.65 17.89
C ILE A 80 26.36 -7.00 19.09
N LEU A 81 26.33 -6.18 20.12
CA LEU A 81 27.23 -6.34 21.28
C LEU A 81 26.78 -7.44 22.25
N PHE A 82 25.47 -7.53 22.50
CA PHE A 82 24.95 -8.33 23.62
C PHE A 82 24.15 -9.57 23.20
N ASN A 83 23.76 -9.71 21.92
CA ASN A 83 22.90 -10.80 21.47
C ASN A 83 23.62 -11.82 20.57
N ARG A 84 23.11 -13.05 20.59
CA ARG A 84 23.70 -14.18 19.86
C ARG A 84 23.45 -14.14 18.34
N SER A 85 22.28 -13.62 17.93
CA SER A 85 21.90 -13.50 16.50
C SER A 85 22.16 -12.07 16.01
N ARG A 86 23.32 -11.86 15.39
CA ARG A 86 23.83 -10.53 15.02
C ARG A 86 23.47 -10.10 13.59
N TRP A 87 23.07 -11.00 12.73
CA TRP A 87 22.93 -10.72 11.29
C TRP A 87 21.88 -9.64 10.99
N LEU A 88 20.68 -9.67 11.64
CA LEU A 88 19.64 -8.64 11.47
C LEU A 88 20.15 -7.27 11.91
N ALA A 89 20.83 -7.23 13.05
CA ALA A 89 21.37 -6.00 13.60
C ALA A 89 22.52 -5.44 12.75
N SER A 90 23.35 -6.31 12.16
CA SER A 90 24.41 -5.87 11.24
C SER A 90 23.83 -5.24 9.98
N PHE A 91 22.78 -5.83 9.40
CA PHE A 91 22.06 -5.22 8.28
C PHE A 91 21.40 -3.90 8.66
N ALA A 92 20.75 -3.83 9.84
CA ALA A 92 20.17 -2.59 10.34
C ALA A 92 21.24 -1.50 10.50
N PHE A 93 22.39 -1.84 11.08
CA PHE A 93 23.48 -0.89 11.24
C PHE A 93 24.03 -0.38 9.90
N LEU A 94 24.20 -1.26 8.92
CA LEU A 94 24.63 -0.89 7.57
C LEU A 94 23.64 0.06 6.89
N LEU A 95 22.33 -0.19 7.03
CA LEU A 95 21.30 0.69 6.47
C LEU A 95 21.29 2.06 7.17
N VAL A 96 21.43 2.11 8.50
CA VAL A 96 21.53 3.37 9.23
C VAL A 96 22.79 4.14 8.82
N ALA A 97 23.93 3.45 8.66
CA ALA A 97 25.17 4.07 8.17
C ALA A 97 25.00 4.60 6.73
N ALA A 98 24.40 3.83 5.84
CA ALA A 98 24.10 4.28 4.48
C ALA A 98 23.16 5.50 4.47
N ALA A 99 22.10 5.50 5.28
CA ALA A 99 21.19 6.62 5.44
C ALA A 99 21.93 7.87 5.94
N ALA A 100 22.83 7.72 6.92
CA ALA A 100 23.64 8.81 7.45
C ALA A 100 24.63 9.37 6.40
N LEU A 101 25.30 8.50 5.62
CA LEU A 101 26.19 8.88 4.53
C LEU A 101 25.48 9.63 3.42
N LEU A 102 24.22 9.31 3.16
CA LEU A 102 23.35 10.03 2.21
C LEU A 102 22.84 11.38 2.76
N GLY A 103 23.28 11.82 3.94
CA GLY A 103 22.91 13.09 4.55
C GLY A 103 21.89 12.99 5.67
N GLY A 104 21.26 11.83 5.87
CA GLY A 104 20.32 11.59 6.95
C GLY A 104 19.19 12.61 7.01
N HIS A 105 18.92 13.13 8.20
CA HIS A 105 17.89 14.15 8.43
C HIS A 105 18.23 15.54 7.90
N LYS A 106 19.48 15.77 7.45
CA LYS A 106 19.96 17.07 6.94
C LYS A 106 19.81 17.26 5.43
N VAL A 107 19.30 16.26 4.71
CA VAL A 107 19.07 16.35 3.27
C VAL A 107 18.18 17.56 2.94
N ASN A 108 18.62 18.38 1.98
CA ASN A 108 17.81 19.49 1.49
C ASN A 108 16.69 18.95 0.60
N VAL A 109 15.44 19.25 0.99
CA VAL A 109 14.25 18.90 0.22
C VAL A 109 13.96 20.07 -0.71
N ASP A 110 13.99 19.84 -2.02
CA ASP A 110 13.55 20.82 -3.01
C ASP A 110 12.02 20.85 -3.03
N PRO A 111 11.36 21.99 -2.77
CA PRO A 111 9.91 22.10 -2.83
C PRO A 111 9.37 22.29 -4.25
N ASN A 112 10.23 22.56 -5.24
CA ASN A 112 9.84 22.95 -6.60
C ASN A 112 9.99 21.77 -7.56
N PHE A 113 8.90 21.13 -7.91
CA PHE A 113 8.85 20.09 -8.95
C PHE A 113 7.54 20.19 -9.75
N PRO A 114 7.52 19.68 -11.01
CA PRO A 114 6.33 19.72 -11.85
C PRO A 114 5.15 18.96 -11.22
N ASP A 115 3.96 19.55 -11.26
CA ASP A 115 2.74 18.99 -10.67
C ASP A 115 2.33 17.62 -11.24
N ASN A 116 2.76 17.29 -12.46
CA ASN A 116 2.38 16.06 -13.17
C ASN A 116 3.51 15.00 -13.18
N THR A 117 4.41 15.03 -12.21
CA THR A 117 5.48 14.03 -12.12
C THR A 117 4.91 12.67 -11.70
N PRO A 118 5.16 11.57 -12.44
CA PRO A 118 4.78 10.23 -12.01
C PRO A 118 5.45 9.88 -10.68
N TYR A 119 4.68 9.34 -9.73
CA TYR A 119 5.17 9.02 -8.39
C TYR A 119 4.83 7.57 -8.00
N ILE A 120 5.59 7.04 -7.05
CA ILE A 120 5.41 5.70 -6.50
C ILE A 120 4.51 5.74 -5.25
N GLY A 121 4.52 6.85 -4.49
CA GLY A 121 3.73 7.00 -3.26
C GLY A 121 4.21 6.08 -2.13
N LEU A 122 5.53 6.05 -1.89
CA LEU A 122 6.11 5.20 -0.85
C LEU A 122 5.60 5.53 0.55
N ASP A 123 5.34 6.80 0.82
CA ASP A 123 4.74 7.29 2.08
C ASP A 123 3.33 6.74 2.28
N TRP A 124 2.49 6.79 1.26
CA TRP A 124 1.16 6.19 1.30
C TRP A 124 1.23 4.68 1.49
N PHE A 125 2.13 4.00 0.75
CA PHE A 125 2.36 2.56 0.90
C PHE A 125 2.72 2.17 2.35
N ILE A 126 3.62 2.91 2.99
CA ILE A 126 4.04 2.63 4.36
C ILE A 126 2.88 2.89 5.33
N LEU A 127 2.15 3.98 5.16
CA LEU A 127 0.98 4.31 5.99
C LEU A 127 -0.11 3.25 5.86
N ASP A 128 -0.41 2.82 4.63
CA ASP A 128 -1.41 1.79 4.37
C ASP A 128 -0.97 0.45 4.97
N LEU A 129 0.26 -0.01 4.70
CA LEU A 129 0.78 -1.26 5.25
C LEU A 129 0.77 -1.28 6.78
N LEU A 130 1.29 -0.22 7.41
CA LEU A 130 1.37 -0.16 8.88
C LEU A 130 0.01 0.09 9.52
N GLY A 131 -0.79 0.99 8.95
CA GLY A 131 -2.13 1.30 9.43
C GLY A 131 -3.06 0.09 9.32
N SER A 132 -3.10 -0.52 8.15
CA SER A 132 -3.90 -1.73 7.91
C SER A 132 -3.43 -2.89 8.79
N SER A 133 -2.11 -3.10 8.91
CA SER A 133 -1.56 -4.13 9.81
C SER A 133 -2.00 -3.91 11.26
N LEU A 134 -1.89 -2.67 11.75
CA LEU A 134 -2.25 -2.36 13.13
C LEU A 134 -3.74 -2.56 13.41
N ILE A 135 -4.58 -2.05 12.52
CA ILE A 135 -6.04 -2.09 12.69
C ILE A 135 -6.56 -3.51 12.50
N PHE A 136 -6.23 -4.15 11.38
CA PHE A 136 -6.84 -5.43 11.01
C PHE A 136 -6.29 -6.60 11.81
N ILE A 137 -4.99 -6.63 12.13
CA ILE A 137 -4.44 -7.67 13.03
C ILE A 137 -5.10 -7.58 14.41
N PHE A 138 -5.32 -6.35 14.91
CA PHE A 138 -5.99 -6.16 16.19
C PHE A 138 -7.46 -6.63 16.14
N ILE A 139 -8.21 -6.25 15.10
CA ILE A 139 -9.60 -6.67 14.91
C ILE A 139 -9.70 -8.19 14.75
N GLU A 140 -8.84 -8.77 13.91
CA GLU A 140 -8.80 -10.22 13.68
C GLU A 140 -8.46 -11.01 14.94
N LYS A 141 -7.66 -10.46 15.86
CA LYS A 141 -7.36 -11.12 17.13
C LYS A 141 -8.47 -10.97 18.15
N LEU A 142 -9.18 -9.85 18.19
CA LEU A 142 -10.31 -9.62 19.10
C LEU A 142 -11.55 -10.43 18.68
N PHE A 143 -11.84 -10.47 17.38
CA PHE A 143 -13.07 -11.06 16.83
C PHE A 143 -12.79 -12.28 15.95
N ALA A 144 -11.70 -13.00 16.23
CA ALA A 144 -11.27 -14.14 15.43
C ALA A 144 -12.34 -15.21 15.30
N HIS A 145 -12.72 -15.55 14.07
CA HIS A 145 -13.51 -16.75 13.77
C HIS A 145 -12.66 -18.02 14.01
N ARG A 146 -11.38 -17.98 13.62
CA ARG A 146 -10.39 -19.04 13.88
C ARG A 146 -9.36 -18.54 14.88
N LYS A 147 -9.52 -18.89 16.15
CA LYS A 147 -8.63 -18.43 17.23
C LYS A 147 -7.23 -19.03 17.18
N ASP A 148 -7.07 -20.13 16.50
CA ASP A 148 -5.82 -20.87 16.29
C ASP A 148 -4.99 -20.34 15.11
N GLN A 149 -5.55 -19.45 14.27
CA GLN A 149 -4.83 -18.91 13.14
C GLN A 149 -3.70 -17.96 13.59
N PRO A 150 -2.43 -18.25 13.22
CA PRO A 150 -1.32 -17.34 13.52
C PRO A 150 -1.41 -16.06 12.68
N VAL A 151 -0.81 -14.96 13.16
CA VAL A 151 -0.70 -13.69 12.40
C VAL A 151 0.05 -13.91 11.09
N PHE A 152 1.17 -14.64 11.15
CA PHE A 152 1.93 -15.05 9.96
C PHE A 152 1.47 -16.45 9.52
N ARG A 153 0.30 -16.52 8.91
CA ARG A 153 -0.29 -17.74 8.40
C ARG A 153 0.46 -18.30 7.18
N ALA A 154 0.07 -19.50 6.74
CA ALA A 154 0.63 -20.07 5.51
C ALA A 154 0.45 -19.10 4.31
N GLU A 155 1.49 -18.94 3.54
CA GLU A 155 1.55 -18.10 2.32
C GLU A 155 1.41 -16.57 2.56
N TRP A 156 1.51 -16.06 3.80
CA TRP A 156 1.49 -14.62 4.07
C TRP A 156 2.54 -13.83 3.26
N GLN A 157 3.69 -14.45 2.98
CA GLN A 157 4.74 -13.83 2.16
C GLN A 157 4.28 -13.60 0.72
N THR A 158 3.51 -14.53 0.16
CA THR A 158 2.92 -14.38 -1.19
C THR A 158 1.97 -13.20 -1.22
N ASP A 159 1.12 -13.06 -0.20
CA ASP A 159 0.19 -11.95 -0.11
C ASP A 159 0.91 -10.62 0.08
N LEU A 160 1.95 -10.60 0.91
CA LEU A 160 2.81 -9.41 1.06
C LEU A 160 3.49 -9.02 -0.25
N HIS A 161 3.97 -9.98 -1.06
CA HIS A 161 4.53 -9.66 -2.37
C HIS A 161 3.48 -9.04 -3.30
N HIS A 162 2.27 -9.61 -3.35
CA HIS A 162 1.17 -9.02 -4.12
C HIS A 162 0.80 -7.63 -3.61
N PHE A 163 0.73 -7.43 -2.29
CA PHE A 163 0.47 -6.13 -1.69
C PHE A 163 1.52 -5.10 -2.13
N ILE A 164 2.81 -5.42 -2.00
CA ILE A 164 3.92 -4.54 -2.41
C ILE A 164 3.84 -4.23 -3.90
N VAL A 165 3.75 -5.25 -4.76
CA VAL A 165 3.74 -5.07 -6.22
C VAL A 165 2.54 -4.24 -6.67
N ASN A 166 1.33 -4.61 -6.23
CA ASN A 166 0.12 -3.90 -6.61
C ASN A 166 0.14 -2.45 -6.14
N HIS A 167 0.68 -2.20 -4.95
CA HIS A 167 0.80 -0.85 -4.42
C HIS A 167 1.85 -0.01 -5.17
N MET A 168 3.03 -0.58 -5.44
CA MET A 168 4.09 0.14 -6.17
C MET A 168 3.71 0.49 -7.62
N ILE A 169 2.86 -0.30 -8.25
CA ILE A 169 2.41 -0.04 -9.63
C ILE A 169 1.10 0.74 -9.70
N VAL A 170 0.47 1.07 -8.57
CA VAL A 170 -0.85 1.73 -8.55
C VAL A 170 -0.87 3.02 -9.38
N GLY A 171 0.18 3.84 -9.32
CA GLY A 171 0.29 5.06 -10.12
C GLY A 171 0.27 4.79 -11.62
N PHE A 172 0.98 3.76 -12.08
CA PHE A 172 0.97 3.33 -13.49
C PHE A 172 -0.38 2.73 -13.90
N VAL A 173 -1.01 1.96 -13.01
CA VAL A 173 -2.35 1.40 -13.25
C VAL A 173 -3.38 2.53 -13.37
N LEU A 174 -3.33 3.54 -12.51
CA LEU A 174 -4.22 4.70 -12.58
C LEU A 174 -4.02 5.49 -13.88
N LEU A 175 -2.79 5.74 -14.28
CA LEU A 175 -2.48 6.40 -15.56
C LEU A 175 -3.01 5.60 -16.74
N ALA A 176 -2.72 4.30 -16.80
CA ALA A 176 -3.20 3.41 -17.86
C ALA A 176 -4.73 3.34 -17.89
N THR A 177 -5.37 3.22 -16.72
CA THR A 177 -6.83 3.22 -16.59
C THR A 177 -7.43 4.51 -17.13
N ASN A 178 -6.88 5.66 -16.76
CA ASN A 178 -7.38 6.96 -17.23
C ASN A 178 -7.28 7.07 -18.75
N LEU A 179 -6.15 6.68 -19.34
CA LEU A 179 -5.97 6.66 -20.79
C LEU A 179 -6.96 5.72 -21.48
N LEU A 180 -7.18 4.52 -20.94
CA LEU A 180 -8.12 3.54 -21.48
C LEU A 180 -9.56 4.03 -21.39
N VAL A 181 -9.97 4.60 -20.26
CA VAL A 181 -11.33 5.14 -20.06
C VAL A 181 -11.59 6.25 -21.07
N HIS A 182 -10.70 7.22 -21.21
CA HIS A 182 -10.85 8.31 -22.20
C HIS A 182 -10.91 7.78 -23.64
N LYS A 183 -10.00 6.86 -24.00
CA LYS A 183 -9.89 6.35 -25.36
C LYS A 183 -11.08 5.45 -25.76
N LEU A 184 -11.51 4.58 -24.86
CA LEU A 184 -12.53 3.57 -25.14
C LEU A 184 -13.96 4.07 -24.92
N PHE A 185 -14.17 4.99 -23.98
CA PHE A 185 -15.50 5.42 -23.53
C PHE A 185 -15.77 6.93 -23.70
N GLY A 186 -14.77 7.73 -24.14
CA GLY A 186 -14.94 9.18 -24.32
C GLY A 186 -16.06 9.55 -25.30
N TRP A 187 -16.32 8.71 -26.30
CA TRP A 187 -17.41 8.90 -27.27
C TRP A 187 -18.81 8.82 -26.64
N ALA A 188 -18.96 8.16 -25.50
CA ALA A 188 -20.23 8.00 -24.79
C ALA A 188 -20.53 9.19 -23.85
N ALA A 189 -19.59 10.09 -23.63
CA ALA A 189 -19.78 11.26 -22.78
C ALA A 189 -20.74 12.26 -23.44
N ASN A 190 -21.80 12.64 -22.72
CA ASN A 190 -22.80 13.60 -23.17
C ASN A 190 -22.88 14.76 -22.19
N ASP A 191 -22.64 15.99 -22.67
CA ASP A 191 -22.55 17.16 -21.80
C ASP A 191 -23.87 17.48 -21.07
N GLY A 192 -25.02 17.18 -21.68
CA GLY A 192 -26.33 17.34 -21.04
C GLY A 192 -26.49 16.40 -19.84
N VAL A 193 -26.17 15.12 -20.03
CA VAL A 193 -26.19 14.11 -18.94
C VAL A 193 -25.19 14.46 -17.84
N ARG A 194 -23.97 14.80 -18.23
CA ARG A 194 -22.91 15.21 -17.29
C ARG A 194 -23.31 16.42 -16.47
N GLY A 195 -23.88 17.45 -17.12
CA GLY A 195 -24.37 18.63 -16.43
C GLY A 195 -25.48 18.31 -15.43
N TRP A 196 -26.41 17.42 -15.79
CA TRP A 196 -27.46 16.99 -14.87
C TRP A 196 -26.91 16.19 -13.68
N ILE A 197 -26.03 15.24 -13.91
CA ILE A 197 -25.40 14.41 -12.86
C ILE A 197 -24.53 15.28 -11.94
N ALA A 198 -23.71 16.17 -12.48
CA ALA A 198 -22.84 17.05 -11.70
C ALA A 198 -23.61 18.00 -10.76
N ASN A 199 -24.85 18.35 -11.13
CA ASN A 199 -25.72 19.20 -10.33
C ASN A 199 -26.64 18.45 -9.36
N LEU A 200 -26.51 17.13 -9.24
CA LEU A 200 -27.25 16.39 -8.21
C LEU A 200 -26.87 16.84 -6.80
N PRO A 201 -27.83 16.81 -5.86
CA PRO A 201 -27.49 16.96 -4.44
C PRO A 201 -26.41 15.97 -4.02
N PHE A 202 -25.46 16.39 -3.19
CA PHE A 202 -24.28 15.61 -2.79
C PHE A 202 -24.61 14.14 -2.44
N TRP A 203 -25.58 13.92 -1.53
CA TRP A 203 -25.94 12.56 -1.10
C TRP A 203 -26.61 11.72 -2.20
N ALA A 204 -27.35 12.35 -3.09
CA ALA A 204 -27.93 11.67 -4.24
C ALA A 204 -26.82 11.25 -5.24
N GLY A 205 -25.84 12.12 -5.46
CA GLY A 205 -24.65 11.82 -6.25
C GLY A 205 -23.83 10.68 -5.65
N VAL A 206 -23.59 10.70 -4.32
CA VAL A 206 -22.85 9.62 -3.63
C VAL A 206 -23.61 8.30 -3.71
N LEU A 207 -24.92 8.29 -3.48
CA LEU A 207 -25.70 7.06 -3.62
C LEU A 207 -25.64 6.52 -5.06
N LEU A 208 -25.81 7.40 -6.06
CA LEU A 208 -25.82 7.02 -7.45
C LEU A 208 -24.44 6.46 -7.89
N ILE A 209 -23.32 7.10 -7.50
CA ILE A 209 -21.99 6.64 -7.89
C ILE A 209 -21.68 5.27 -7.26
N VAL A 210 -22.08 5.03 -6.01
CA VAL A 210 -21.92 3.74 -5.34
C VAL A 210 -22.75 2.67 -6.07
N LEU A 211 -24.04 2.93 -6.35
CA LEU A 211 -24.89 1.97 -7.05
C LEU A 211 -24.37 1.62 -8.45
N VAL A 212 -23.89 2.62 -9.20
CA VAL A 212 -23.35 2.41 -10.55
C VAL A 212 -22.03 1.61 -10.46
N ALA A 213 -21.15 1.99 -9.56
CA ALA A 213 -19.86 1.31 -9.37
C ALA A 213 -20.05 -0.15 -8.92
N ASP A 214 -20.93 -0.40 -7.95
CA ASP A 214 -21.22 -1.75 -7.44
C ASP A 214 -21.86 -2.63 -8.51
N LEU A 215 -22.79 -2.07 -9.32
CA LEU A 215 -23.41 -2.80 -10.43
C LEU A 215 -22.35 -3.25 -11.45
N VAL A 216 -21.44 -2.35 -11.82
CA VAL A 216 -20.36 -2.69 -12.77
C VAL A 216 -19.38 -3.67 -12.14
N GLN A 217 -19.02 -3.46 -10.87
CA GLN A 217 -18.17 -4.38 -10.12
C GLN A 217 -18.77 -5.79 -10.08
N TYR A 218 -20.05 -5.91 -9.79
CA TYR A 218 -20.77 -7.19 -9.79
C TYR A 218 -20.67 -7.91 -11.14
N TRP A 219 -20.99 -7.22 -12.25
CA TRP A 219 -20.95 -7.83 -13.57
C TRP A 219 -19.54 -8.17 -14.02
N THR A 220 -18.57 -7.34 -13.69
CA THR A 220 -17.16 -7.61 -13.97
C THR A 220 -16.68 -8.84 -13.21
N HIS A 221 -16.98 -8.92 -11.92
CA HIS A 221 -16.59 -10.06 -11.07
C HIS A 221 -17.28 -11.35 -11.53
N ARG A 222 -18.57 -11.28 -11.83
CA ARG A 222 -19.30 -12.41 -12.43
C ARG A 222 -18.68 -12.86 -13.76
N GLY A 223 -18.28 -11.92 -14.61
CA GLY A 223 -17.57 -12.22 -15.86
C GLY A 223 -16.26 -12.97 -15.61
N TYR A 224 -15.51 -12.61 -14.58
CA TYR A 224 -14.30 -13.36 -14.21
C TYR A 224 -14.59 -14.81 -13.82
N HIS A 225 -15.74 -15.10 -13.23
CA HIS A 225 -16.15 -16.48 -12.90
C HIS A 225 -16.71 -17.26 -14.07
N GLU A 226 -17.38 -16.60 -15.01
CA GLU A 226 -18.08 -17.27 -16.10
C GLU A 226 -17.25 -17.42 -17.38
N VAL A 227 -16.27 -16.52 -17.61
CA VAL A 227 -15.45 -16.52 -18.84
C VAL A 227 -14.11 -17.20 -18.57
N PRO A 228 -13.78 -18.35 -19.21
CA PRO A 228 -12.58 -19.13 -18.90
C PRO A 228 -11.25 -18.36 -19.05
N LEU A 229 -11.17 -17.40 -20.00
CA LEU A 229 -9.99 -16.56 -20.18
C LEU A 229 -9.82 -15.59 -19.01
N LEU A 230 -10.90 -14.98 -18.56
CA LEU A 230 -10.88 -14.04 -17.43
C LEU A 230 -10.66 -14.77 -16.10
N TRP A 231 -11.20 -15.99 -15.96
CA TRP A 231 -10.95 -16.84 -14.82
C TRP A 231 -9.45 -17.09 -14.57
N ARG A 232 -8.65 -17.24 -15.64
CA ARG A 232 -7.20 -17.44 -15.48
C ARG A 232 -6.50 -16.29 -14.74
N LEU A 233 -7.00 -15.07 -14.88
CA LEU A 233 -6.52 -13.91 -14.14
C LEU A 233 -7.03 -13.93 -12.71
N HIS A 234 -8.33 -14.18 -12.55
CA HIS A 234 -9.04 -14.14 -11.26
C HIS A 234 -8.73 -15.33 -10.36
N ALA A 235 -8.31 -16.47 -10.92
CA ALA A 235 -7.85 -17.63 -10.16
C ALA A 235 -6.67 -17.31 -9.24
N VAL A 236 -5.89 -16.27 -9.50
CA VAL A 236 -4.84 -15.76 -8.61
C VAL A 236 -5.47 -15.32 -7.29
N HIS A 237 -6.57 -14.56 -7.34
CA HIS A 237 -7.33 -14.14 -6.16
C HIS A 237 -7.88 -15.35 -5.39
N HIS A 238 -8.45 -16.33 -6.09
CA HIS A 238 -8.99 -17.55 -5.51
C HIS A 238 -7.94 -18.60 -5.10
N SER A 239 -6.65 -18.35 -5.31
CA SER A 239 -5.56 -19.25 -4.87
C SER A 239 -5.25 -19.16 -3.38
N VAL A 240 -5.89 -18.24 -2.65
CA VAL A 240 -5.70 -18.05 -1.21
C VAL A 240 -6.20 -19.26 -0.44
N LYS A 241 -5.34 -19.85 0.41
CA LYS A 241 -5.68 -21.01 1.23
C LYS A 241 -6.17 -20.66 2.62
N SER A 242 -5.78 -19.49 3.13
CA SER A 242 -6.16 -19.02 4.45
C SER A 242 -6.41 -17.52 4.38
N MET A 243 -7.57 -17.09 4.86
CA MET A 243 -8.02 -15.69 4.76
C MET A 243 -7.54 -14.88 5.95
N ASP A 244 -7.02 -13.69 5.66
CA ASP A 244 -6.78 -12.59 6.58
C ASP A 244 -6.91 -11.27 5.81
N TRP A 245 -6.66 -10.15 6.48
CA TRP A 245 -6.74 -8.82 5.86
C TRP A 245 -5.85 -8.65 4.62
N MET A 246 -4.66 -9.30 4.60
CA MET A 246 -3.70 -9.18 3.49
C MET A 246 -4.08 -10.05 2.28
N ALA A 247 -4.93 -11.07 2.48
CA ALA A 247 -5.35 -11.99 1.41
C ALA A 247 -6.05 -11.27 0.24
N GLY A 248 -6.75 -10.17 0.53
CA GLY A 248 -7.39 -9.33 -0.48
C GLY A 248 -6.44 -8.70 -1.49
N ALA A 249 -5.16 -8.54 -1.13
CA ALA A 249 -4.15 -7.99 -2.03
C ALA A 249 -3.69 -8.97 -3.12
N ARG A 250 -4.01 -10.28 -3.00
CA ARG A 250 -3.63 -11.29 -3.99
C ARG A 250 -4.50 -11.15 -5.24
N GLN A 251 -4.05 -10.31 -6.17
CA GLN A 251 -4.74 -10.02 -7.42
C GLN A 251 -3.74 -9.99 -8.58
N HIS A 252 -4.20 -10.41 -9.77
CA HIS A 252 -3.42 -10.29 -10.98
C HIS A 252 -3.45 -8.84 -11.51
N ILE A 253 -2.31 -8.32 -11.97
CA ILE A 253 -2.19 -6.92 -12.43
C ILE A 253 -3.20 -6.58 -13.55
N LEU A 254 -3.39 -7.51 -14.51
CA LEU A 254 -4.37 -7.30 -15.58
C LEU A 254 -5.82 -7.31 -15.07
N GLU A 255 -6.13 -8.13 -14.08
CA GLU A 255 -7.42 -8.12 -13.40
C GLU A 255 -7.67 -6.75 -12.76
N LEU A 256 -6.68 -6.23 -12.02
CA LEU A 256 -6.75 -4.91 -11.41
C LEU A 256 -6.98 -3.81 -12.44
N LEU A 257 -6.26 -3.84 -13.57
CA LEU A 257 -6.40 -2.86 -14.66
C LEU A 257 -7.78 -2.93 -15.31
N ILE A 258 -8.26 -4.12 -15.67
CA ILE A 258 -9.56 -4.34 -16.30
C ILE A 258 -10.68 -3.88 -15.36
N THR A 259 -10.66 -4.33 -14.11
CA THR A 259 -11.68 -3.98 -13.13
C THR A 259 -11.75 -2.47 -12.91
N ARG A 260 -10.62 -1.82 -12.66
CA ARG A 260 -10.58 -0.36 -12.49
C ARG A 260 -11.04 0.39 -13.72
N THR A 261 -10.65 -0.05 -14.91
CA THR A 261 -11.10 0.58 -16.18
C THR A 261 -12.61 0.49 -16.32
N LEU A 262 -13.20 -0.67 -16.10
CA LEU A 262 -14.64 -0.89 -16.24
C LEU A 262 -15.45 -0.12 -15.18
N VAL A 263 -14.99 -0.09 -13.93
CA VAL A 263 -15.67 0.64 -12.84
C VAL A 263 -15.57 2.16 -13.03
N LEU A 264 -14.40 2.67 -13.45
CA LEU A 264 -14.22 4.11 -13.67
C LEU A 264 -14.85 4.63 -14.96
N ALA A 265 -15.09 3.77 -15.96
CA ALA A 265 -15.70 4.17 -17.21
C ALA A 265 -17.08 4.87 -17.03
N PRO A 266 -18.08 4.30 -16.38
CA PRO A 266 -19.35 4.98 -16.17
C PRO A 266 -19.23 6.21 -15.27
N ILE A 267 -18.32 6.22 -14.30
CA ILE A 267 -18.06 7.40 -13.46
C ILE A 267 -17.60 8.57 -14.33
N TYR A 268 -16.66 8.31 -15.25
CA TYR A 268 -16.17 9.28 -16.21
C TYR A 268 -17.26 9.73 -17.21
N VAL A 269 -18.00 8.78 -17.79
CA VAL A 269 -19.05 9.05 -18.81
C VAL A 269 -20.17 9.90 -18.21
N LEU A 270 -20.62 9.58 -17.01
CA LEU A 270 -21.70 10.28 -16.32
C LEU A 270 -21.27 11.64 -15.77
N GLY A 271 -19.99 11.85 -15.46
CA GLY A 271 -19.45 13.16 -15.09
C GLY A 271 -19.89 13.65 -13.71
N PHE A 272 -19.73 12.80 -12.68
CA PHE A 272 -20.00 13.20 -11.28
C PHE A 272 -19.16 14.41 -10.86
N SER A 273 -19.66 15.19 -9.91
CA SER A 273 -18.89 16.29 -9.33
C SER A 273 -17.64 15.78 -8.59
N LYS A 274 -16.64 16.65 -8.47
CA LYS A 274 -15.38 16.28 -7.80
C LYS A 274 -15.61 15.83 -6.36
N GLU A 275 -16.46 16.53 -5.63
CA GLU A 275 -16.78 16.23 -4.23
C GLU A 275 -17.40 14.83 -4.07
N VAL A 276 -18.27 14.44 -5.01
CA VAL A 276 -18.89 13.10 -5.02
C VAL A 276 -17.85 12.02 -5.34
N ILE A 277 -16.97 12.27 -6.31
CA ILE A 277 -15.88 11.35 -6.65
C ILE A 277 -14.92 11.18 -5.47
N ASP A 278 -14.52 12.27 -4.82
CA ASP A 278 -13.61 12.25 -3.67
C ASP A 278 -14.23 11.45 -2.49
N ALA A 279 -15.54 11.65 -2.24
CA ALA A 279 -16.27 10.87 -1.24
C ALA A 279 -16.33 9.38 -1.58
N TYR A 280 -16.62 9.03 -2.84
CA TYR A 280 -16.62 7.64 -3.29
C TYR A 280 -15.23 6.99 -3.15
N LEU A 281 -14.17 7.68 -3.57
CA LEU A 281 -12.80 7.19 -3.43
C LEU A 281 -12.43 6.98 -1.96
N SER A 282 -12.88 7.83 -1.06
CA SER A 282 -12.68 7.65 0.38
C SER A 282 -13.39 6.41 0.91
N LEU A 283 -14.60 6.11 0.42
CA LEU A 283 -15.36 4.92 0.84
C LEU A 283 -14.70 3.60 0.39
N ILE A 284 -14.12 3.56 -0.80
CA ILE A 284 -13.49 2.32 -1.33
C ILE A 284 -12.08 2.07 -0.79
N HIS A 285 -11.48 3.02 -0.05
CA HIS A 285 -10.18 2.87 0.61
C HIS A 285 -10.31 2.43 2.09
N ILE A 286 -11.55 2.29 2.59
CA ILE A 286 -11.86 1.71 3.89
C ILE A 286 -12.11 0.23 3.74
#